data_c4c15ee1a422d4d2fc2c2515d8c01e7e
#
_entry.id   c4c15ee1a422d4d2fc2c2515d8c01e7e
#
_cell.length_a   1.000
_cell.length_b   1.000
_cell.length_c   1.000
_cell.angle_alpha   90.00
_cell.angle_beta   90.00
_cell.angle_gamma   90.00
#
_symmetry.space_group_name_H-M   'P 1'
#
loop_
_entity.id
_entity.type
_entity.pdbx_description
1 polymer ?
#
loop_
_entity_poly.entity_id
_entity_poly.type
_entity_poly.pdbx_seq_one_letter_code
_entity_poly.pdbx_strand_id
1 'polypeptide(L)'
;MNEFENGCDIARDGACGNDEAGAAQSGQVGVGPWPGGEAAWPVGEHYDRELLAAGDRRNVEDRYRYWTMDAIRADIAARSLPFEVAVENLDHDFNIGSIVRTANAMGARRVHVVGRKRWNRRGAMVTDRYLPVDHRPEVAKLVEHCSKEGLTLVGVDNVEGSVALECAVLPERTCLVFGSEASGLSEEMIRACDIVVAITQRGSTRSMNVGHAAA
;
A
#
# COMPACT_ATOMS: atom_id res chain seq x y z
N MET A 1 -3.43 41.81 -18.82
CA MET A 1 -3.86 41.35 -20.14
C MET A 1 -2.95 40.18 -20.47
N ASN A 2 -3.39 39.02 -20.20
CA ASN A 2 -3.14 37.79 -20.93
C ASN A 2 -3.85 36.64 -20.24
N GLU A 3 -4.86 36.19 -20.92
CA GLU A 3 -5.72 35.06 -20.62
C GLU A 3 -4.96 33.76 -20.85
N PHE A 4 -5.07 32.79 -19.93
CA PHE A 4 -4.91 31.40 -20.25
C PHE A 4 -6.12 30.65 -19.68
N GLU A 5 -7.17 30.59 -20.46
CA GLU A 5 -8.20 29.57 -20.37
C GLU A 5 -7.63 28.30 -21.00
N ASN A 6 -7.58 27.21 -20.26
CA ASN A 6 -7.55 25.87 -20.84
C ASN A 6 -8.61 25.03 -20.14
N GLY A 7 -9.76 24.97 -20.77
CA GLY A 7 -10.84 24.07 -20.42
C GLY A 7 -10.44 22.62 -20.70
N CYS A 8 -10.64 21.77 -19.72
CA CYS A 8 -10.63 20.32 -19.87
C CYS A 8 -12.09 19.87 -19.90
N ASP A 9 -12.65 19.70 -21.09
CA ASP A 9 -13.95 19.09 -21.31
C ASP A 9 -13.84 17.59 -21.07
N ILE A 10 -14.38 17.13 -19.95
CA ILE A 10 -14.64 15.68 -19.73
C ILE A 10 -16.09 15.42 -20.12
N ALA A 11 -16.27 14.76 -21.24
CA ALA A 11 -17.56 14.29 -21.73
C ALA A 11 -18.22 13.37 -20.69
N ARG A 12 -19.45 13.73 -20.29
CA ARG A 12 -20.36 12.88 -19.53
C ARG A 12 -21.29 12.19 -20.52
N ASP A 13 -21.05 10.89 -20.77
CA ASP A 13 -22.08 10.02 -21.33
C ASP A 13 -21.98 8.67 -20.64
N GLY A 14 -23.04 8.28 -19.94
CA GLY A 14 -23.15 6.97 -19.29
C GLY A 14 -24.44 6.87 -18.50
N ALA A 15 -25.48 6.40 -19.15
CA ALA A 15 -26.81 6.18 -18.59
C ALA A 15 -26.78 5.37 -17.30
N CYS A 16 -27.36 5.92 -16.25
CA CYS A 16 -27.59 5.26 -14.97
C CYS A 16 -28.80 4.35 -15.09
N GLY A 17 -28.59 3.05 -15.19
CA GLY A 17 -29.62 2.05 -14.99
C GLY A 17 -29.95 1.94 -13.50
N ASN A 18 -31.21 2.18 -13.13
CA ASN A 18 -31.72 1.97 -11.78
C ASN A 18 -31.86 0.46 -11.53
N ASP A 19 -30.86 -0.15 -10.86
CA ASP A 19 -31.07 -1.43 -10.20
C ASP A 19 -31.34 -1.15 -8.73
N GLU A 20 -32.55 -1.49 -8.29
CA GLU A 20 -32.97 -1.48 -6.90
C GLU A 20 -32.14 -2.52 -6.11
N ALA A 21 -31.00 -2.12 -5.59
CA ALA A 21 -30.22 -2.90 -4.64
C ALA A 21 -30.76 -2.63 -3.23
N GLY A 22 -31.20 -3.70 -2.59
CA GLY A 22 -31.79 -3.72 -1.26
C GLY A 22 -31.01 -2.93 -0.22
N ALA A 23 -31.75 -2.27 0.66
CA ALA A 23 -31.28 -1.45 1.76
C ALA A 23 -30.18 -2.16 2.57
N ALA A 24 -28.96 -1.63 2.48
CA ALA A 24 -27.84 -2.06 3.30
C ALA A 24 -28.14 -1.77 4.78
N GLN A 25 -28.27 -2.81 5.59
CA GLN A 25 -28.31 -2.69 7.04
C GLN A 25 -26.97 -2.13 7.53
N SER A 26 -26.99 -0.92 8.03
CA SER A 26 -25.84 -0.22 8.62
C SER A 26 -25.34 -1.00 9.85
N GLY A 27 -24.12 -1.53 9.77
CA GLY A 27 -23.39 -2.03 10.95
C GLY A 27 -22.66 -3.35 10.81
N GLN A 28 -22.90 -4.16 9.81
CA GLN A 28 -22.26 -5.47 9.70
C GLN A 28 -21.16 -5.45 8.62
N VAL A 29 -19.90 -5.42 9.06
CA VAL A 29 -18.76 -5.59 8.15
C VAL A 29 -18.71 -7.03 7.65
N GLY A 30 -18.77 -7.23 6.32
CA GLY A 30 -18.72 -8.55 5.69
C GLY A 30 -20.04 -8.99 5.09
N VAL A 31 -20.05 -10.22 4.60
CA VAL A 31 -21.19 -10.88 3.94
C VAL A 31 -21.58 -12.15 4.69
N GLY A 32 -22.89 -12.50 4.64
CA GLY A 32 -23.40 -13.75 5.20
C GLY A 32 -22.99 -14.99 4.40
N PRO A 33 -23.52 -16.18 4.77
CA PRO A 33 -23.34 -17.40 3.99
C PRO A 33 -23.78 -17.22 2.55
N TRP A 34 -23.18 -18.01 1.63
CA TRP A 34 -23.58 -17.96 0.22
C TRP A 34 -25.05 -18.31 0.02
N PRO A 35 -25.79 -17.50 -0.74
CA PRO A 35 -27.23 -17.74 -0.94
C PRO A 35 -27.51 -19.07 -1.64
N GLY A 36 -28.55 -19.78 -1.21
CA GLY A 36 -28.99 -21.05 -1.80
C GLY A 36 -28.28 -22.30 -1.26
N GLY A 37 -27.40 -22.14 -0.28
CA GLY A 37 -26.71 -23.27 0.37
C GLY A 37 -25.67 -23.96 -0.53
N GLU A 38 -25.22 -25.15 -0.11
CA GLU A 38 -24.10 -25.86 -0.75
C GLU A 38 -24.36 -26.22 -2.23
N ALA A 39 -25.61 -26.51 -2.59
CA ALA A 39 -25.96 -26.83 -3.97
C ALA A 39 -25.81 -25.65 -4.95
N ALA A 40 -25.79 -24.42 -4.44
CA ALA A 40 -25.64 -23.20 -5.21
C ALA A 40 -24.23 -22.59 -5.13
N TRP A 41 -23.29 -23.25 -4.48
CA TRP A 41 -21.94 -22.71 -4.33
C TRP A 41 -21.24 -22.54 -5.70
N PRO A 42 -20.47 -21.46 -5.85
CA PRO A 42 -19.71 -21.23 -7.07
C PRO A 42 -18.62 -22.30 -7.24
N VAL A 43 -18.33 -22.63 -8.48
CA VAL A 43 -17.28 -23.59 -8.84
C VAL A 43 -15.96 -22.84 -9.00
N GLY A 44 -14.92 -23.31 -8.33
CA GLY A 44 -13.55 -22.77 -8.47
C GLY A 44 -12.68 -23.08 -7.25
N GLU A 45 -11.41 -23.41 -7.50
CA GLU A 45 -10.44 -23.74 -6.45
C GLU A 45 -10.09 -22.53 -5.55
N HIS A 46 -10.37 -21.32 -6.01
CA HIS A 46 -10.12 -20.09 -5.26
C HIS A 46 -11.14 -19.82 -4.16
N TYR A 47 -12.27 -20.54 -4.13
CA TYR A 47 -13.29 -20.38 -3.09
C TYR A 47 -12.98 -21.21 -1.84
N ASP A 48 -13.23 -20.62 -0.68
CA ASP A 48 -13.11 -21.24 0.63
C ASP A 48 -14.47 -21.76 1.07
N ARG A 49 -14.60 -23.08 1.24
CA ARG A 49 -15.86 -23.73 1.61
C ARG A 49 -16.38 -23.31 2.98
N GLU A 50 -15.47 -23.06 3.94
CA GLU A 50 -15.86 -22.60 5.27
C GLU A 50 -16.45 -21.19 5.22
N LEU A 51 -15.87 -20.31 4.40
CA LEU A 51 -16.38 -18.97 4.20
C LEU A 51 -17.71 -18.99 3.43
N LEU A 52 -17.87 -19.87 2.44
CA LEU A 52 -19.16 -20.04 1.75
C LEU A 52 -20.26 -20.50 2.70
N ALA A 53 -19.95 -21.39 3.64
CA ALA A 53 -20.89 -21.89 4.62
C ALA A 53 -21.23 -20.90 5.73
N ALA A 54 -20.21 -20.17 6.25
CA ALA A 54 -20.33 -19.35 7.45
C ALA A 54 -20.48 -17.85 7.18
N GLY A 55 -20.14 -17.42 5.95
CA GLY A 55 -20.00 -16.01 5.58
C GLY A 55 -18.56 -15.49 5.71
N ASP A 56 -18.31 -14.36 5.11
CA ASP A 56 -16.98 -13.74 5.07
C ASP A 56 -17.00 -12.36 5.74
N ARG A 57 -16.37 -12.27 6.93
CA ARG A 57 -16.26 -11.04 7.72
C ARG A 57 -14.89 -10.35 7.58
N ARG A 58 -14.03 -10.82 6.67
CA ARG A 58 -12.71 -10.23 6.45
C ARG A 58 -12.84 -8.84 5.83
N ASN A 59 -11.85 -7.98 6.10
CA ASN A 59 -11.74 -6.66 5.45
C ASN A 59 -11.05 -6.83 4.09
N VAL A 60 -11.79 -7.28 3.10
CA VAL A 60 -11.34 -7.49 1.72
C VAL A 60 -12.30 -6.82 0.75
N GLU A 61 -11.84 -6.51 -0.45
CA GLU A 61 -12.70 -6.08 -1.55
C GLU A 61 -13.78 -7.13 -1.86
N ASP A 62 -14.91 -6.70 -2.40
CA ASP A 62 -16.04 -7.59 -2.65
C ASP A 62 -15.71 -8.72 -3.63
N ARG A 63 -14.87 -8.49 -4.62
CA ARG A 63 -14.39 -9.53 -5.55
C ARG A 63 -13.64 -10.67 -4.87
N TYR A 64 -13.06 -10.44 -3.67
CA TYR A 64 -12.33 -11.46 -2.89
C TYR A 64 -13.20 -12.13 -1.85
N ARG A 65 -14.50 -11.79 -1.78
CA ARG A 65 -15.41 -12.46 -0.87
C ARG A 65 -15.41 -13.95 -1.12
N TYR A 66 -15.30 -14.69 -0.05
CA TYR A 66 -15.24 -16.16 -0.01
C TYR A 66 -14.00 -16.79 -0.66
N TRP A 67 -13.02 -15.99 -1.12
CA TRP A 67 -11.79 -16.56 -1.66
C TRP A 67 -10.88 -17.08 -0.57
N THR A 68 -10.09 -18.12 -0.88
CA THR A 68 -8.99 -18.57 -0.02
C THR A 68 -7.93 -17.48 0.12
N MET A 69 -7.21 -17.48 1.24
CA MET A 69 -6.11 -16.53 1.47
C MET A 69 -5.04 -16.61 0.37
N ASP A 70 -4.72 -17.82 -0.06
CA ASP A 70 -3.67 -18.06 -1.05
C ASP A 70 -4.09 -17.61 -2.45
N ALA A 71 -5.36 -17.78 -2.80
CA ALA A 71 -5.91 -17.24 -4.05
C ALA A 71 -5.86 -15.70 -4.09
N ILE A 72 -6.20 -15.04 -2.98
CA ILE A 72 -6.08 -13.58 -2.87
C ILE A 72 -4.63 -13.13 -3.03
N ARG A 73 -3.68 -13.79 -2.34
CA ARG A 73 -2.25 -13.48 -2.46
C ARG A 73 -1.73 -13.65 -3.88
N ALA A 74 -2.13 -14.74 -4.54
CA ALA A 74 -1.73 -15.01 -5.93
C ALA A 74 -2.26 -13.94 -6.90
N ASP A 75 -3.52 -13.53 -6.75
CA ASP A 75 -4.11 -12.51 -7.60
C ASP A 75 -3.48 -11.12 -7.36
N ILE A 76 -3.24 -10.74 -6.09
CA ILE A 76 -2.53 -9.50 -5.76
C ILE A 76 -1.12 -9.51 -6.35
N ALA A 77 -0.38 -10.61 -6.20
CA ALA A 77 0.97 -10.72 -6.75
C ALA A 77 0.99 -10.60 -8.28
N ALA A 78 0.02 -11.22 -8.97
CA ALA A 78 -0.08 -11.16 -10.44
C ALA A 78 -0.39 -9.75 -10.97
N ARG A 79 -1.04 -8.91 -10.17
CA ARG A 79 -1.45 -7.54 -10.56
C ARG A 79 -0.65 -6.45 -9.89
N SER A 80 0.35 -6.80 -9.08
CA SER A 80 1.19 -5.82 -8.39
C SER A 80 1.97 -4.96 -9.38
N LEU A 81 2.11 -3.68 -9.03
CA LEU A 81 2.94 -2.74 -9.78
C LEU A 81 4.42 -2.98 -9.47
N PRO A 82 5.34 -2.57 -10.36
CA PRO A 82 6.76 -2.89 -10.25
C PRO A 82 7.51 -2.04 -9.21
N PHE A 83 6.84 -1.62 -8.13
CA PHE A 83 7.47 -0.88 -7.04
C PHE A 83 7.33 -1.60 -5.70
N GLU A 84 8.25 -1.31 -4.80
CA GLU A 84 8.27 -1.80 -3.43
C GLU A 84 8.36 -0.62 -2.45
N VAL A 85 8.01 -0.86 -1.20
CA VAL A 85 8.07 0.14 -0.14
C VAL A 85 8.94 -0.38 0.99
N ALA A 86 9.78 0.47 1.56
CA ALA A 86 10.56 0.16 2.75
C ALA A 86 10.29 1.21 3.85
N VAL A 87 10.35 0.78 5.11
CA VAL A 87 10.21 1.65 6.28
C VAL A 87 11.31 1.33 7.26
N GLU A 88 12.08 2.35 7.68
CA GLU A 88 13.02 2.19 8.78
C GLU A 88 12.27 2.15 10.13
N ASN A 89 12.41 1.06 10.85
CA ASN A 89 11.80 0.85 12.17
C ASN A 89 12.85 1.02 13.27
N LEU A 90 13.24 2.26 13.53
CA LEU A 90 14.25 2.59 14.54
C LEU A 90 13.63 2.76 15.94
N ASP A 91 12.47 3.43 16.04
CA ASP A 91 11.88 3.92 17.29
C ASP A 91 10.49 3.36 17.63
N HIS A 92 10.10 2.18 17.12
CA HIS A 92 8.75 1.61 17.29
C HIS A 92 7.63 2.48 16.70
N ASP A 93 7.78 2.87 15.46
CA ASP A 93 6.83 3.71 14.75
C ASP A 93 5.43 3.06 14.65
N PHE A 94 4.41 3.82 15.07
CA PHE A 94 3.01 3.40 14.97
C PHE A 94 2.49 3.46 13.52
N ASN A 95 3.16 4.19 12.64
CA ASN A 95 2.73 4.43 11.27
C ASN A 95 3.04 3.28 10.30
N ILE A 96 3.94 2.35 10.66
CA ILE A 96 4.30 1.21 9.81
C ILE A 96 3.06 0.46 9.33
N GLY A 97 2.11 0.21 10.23
CA GLY A 97 0.85 -0.43 9.87
C GLY A 97 0.05 0.33 8.83
N SER A 98 -0.01 1.66 8.95
CA SER A 98 -0.69 2.53 7.97
C SER A 98 0.01 2.50 6.62
N ILE A 99 1.35 2.52 6.60
CA ILE A 99 2.15 2.44 5.38
C ILE A 99 1.93 1.08 4.68
N VAL A 100 1.93 -0.04 5.44
CA VAL A 100 1.63 -1.37 4.89
C VAL A 100 0.24 -1.40 4.24
N ARG A 101 -0.77 -0.79 4.88
CA ARG A 101 -2.11 -0.69 4.34
C ARG A 101 -2.16 0.16 3.07
N THR A 102 -1.50 1.32 3.06
CA THR A 102 -1.40 2.20 1.90
C THR A 102 -0.68 1.49 0.75
N ALA A 103 0.47 0.86 1.00
CA ALA A 103 1.21 0.11 0.01
C ALA A 103 0.36 -1.00 -0.64
N ASN A 104 -0.42 -1.73 0.16
CA ASN A 104 -1.35 -2.73 -0.37
C ASN A 104 -2.45 -2.08 -1.24
N ALA A 105 -3.04 -0.97 -0.80
CA ALA A 105 -4.08 -0.27 -1.54
C ALA A 105 -3.57 0.30 -2.88
N MET A 106 -2.31 0.73 -2.92
CA MET A 106 -1.66 1.28 -4.12
C MET A 106 -1.01 0.22 -5.01
N GLY A 107 -1.16 -1.08 -4.67
CA GLY A 107 -0.66 -2.18 -5.49
C GLY A 107 0.85 -2.40 -5.44
N ALA A 108 1.52 -1.99 -4.37
CA ALA A 108 2.93 -2.29 -4.15
C ALA A 108 3.16 -3.82 -4.14
N ARG A 109 4.27 -4.26 -4.68
CA ARG A 109 4.62 -5.69 -4.74
C ARG A 109 5.01 -6.25 -3.39
N ARG A 110 5.60 -5.43 -2.52
CA ARG A 110 6.17 -5.86 -1.23
C ARG A 110 6.41 -4.66 -0.32
N VAL A 111 6.43 -4.92 0.99
CA VAL A 111 6.92 -3.97 1.99
C VAL A 111 8.10 -4.56 2.74
N HIS A 112 9.11 -3.74 3.03
CA HIS A 112 10.26 -4.09 3.86
C HIS A 112 10.21 -3.30 5.16
N VAL A 113 10.41 -3.99 6.29
CA VAL A 113 10.63 -3.34 7.59
C VAL A 113 12.11 -3.47 7.92
N VAL A 114 12.83 -2.36 7.89
CA VAL A 114 14.28 -2.29 8.10
C VAL A 114 14.59 -1.96 9.56
N GLY A 115 15.53 -2.69 10.17
CA GLY A 115 15.91 -2.51 11.56
C GLY A 115 15.11 -3.41 12.51
N ARG A 116 14.36 -2.87 13.46
CA ARG A 116 13.64 -3.68 14.45
C ARG A 116 12.54 -4.53 13.83
N LYS A 117 12.52 -5.83 14.15
CA LYS A 117 11.55 -6.78 13.58
C LYS A 117 10.10 -6.55 14.04
N ARG A 118 9.93 -6.09 15.29
CA ARG A 118 8.59 -5.91 15.88
C ARG A 118 8.05 -4.53 15.54
N TRP A 119 6.81 -4.49 15.06
CA TRP A 119 6.06 -3.27 14.78
C TRP A 119 4.57 -3.44 15.11
N ASN A 120 3.84 -2.34 15.24
CA ASN A 120 2.42 -2.36 15.56
C ASN A 120 1.58 -2.67 14.31
N ARG A 121 0.98 -3.87 14.26
CA ARG A 121 0.17 -4.33 13.12
C ARG A 121 -1.25 -3.79 13.10
N ARG A 122 -1.73 -3.10 14.14
CA ARG A 122 -3.12 -2.62 14.21
C ARG A 122 -3.46 -1.69 13.03
N GLY A 123 -2.57 -0.79 12.66
CA GLY A 123 -2.75 0.11 11.52
C GLY A 123 -2.85 -0.58 10.17
N ALA A 124 -2.29 -1.77 10.03
CA ALA A 124 -2.36 -2.55 8.80
C ALA A 124 -3.76 -3.12 8.52
N MET A 125 -4.66 -3.16 9.52
CA MET A 125 -6.02 -3.69 9.35
C MET A 125 -6.04 -5.04 8.63
N VAL A 126 -5.11 -5.93 9.01
CA VAL A 126 -4.94 -7.30 8.47
C VAL A 126 -4.37 -7.36 7.03
N THR A 127 -4.10 -6.24 6.36
CA THR A 127 -3.55 -6.25 4.98
C THR A 127 -2.16 -6.87 4.89
N ASP A 128 -1.41 -6.91 5.98
CA ASP A 128 -0.13 -7.61 6.11
C ASP A 128 -0.22 -9.14 5.94
N ARG A 129 -1.43 -9.69 5.87
CA ARG A 129 -1.67 -11.11 5.52
C ARG A 129 -1.73 -11.34 4.01
N TYR A 130 -2.01 -10.32 3.22
CA TYR A 130 -2.19 -10.42 1.77
C TYR A 130 -0.98 -9.91 1.00
N LEU A 131 -0.35 -8.83 1.49
CA LEU A 131 0.86 -8.26 0.92
C LEU A 131 2.10 -8.84 1.63
N PRO A 132 3.14 -9.31 0.93
CA PRO A 132 4.39 -9.73 1.56
C PRO A 132 5.03 -8.59 2.35
N VAL A 133 5.33 -8.84 3.63
CA VAL A 133 6.05 -7.91 4.51
C VAL A 133 7.30 -8.59 5.04
N ASP A 134 8.45 -8.20 4.50
CA ASP A 134 9.75 -8.78 4.81
C ASP A 134 10.49 -7.96 5.86
N HIS A 135 11.17 -8.64 6.76
CA HIS A 135 12.08 -8.01 7.71
C HIS A 135 13.50 -7.96 7.14
N ARG A 136 14.11 -6.78 7.16
CA ARG A 136 15.52 -6.53 6.83
C ARG A 136 16.23 -6.05 8.10
N PRO A 137 17.15 -6.82 8.68
CA PRO A 137 17.76 -6.46 9.97
C PRO A 137 18.59 -5.17 9.89
N GLU A 138 19.12 -4.82 8.73
CA GLU A 138 20.02 -3.70 8.47
C GLU A 138 19.84 -3.15 7.05
N VAL A 139 20.29 -1.92 6.83
CA VAL A 139 20.20 -1.21 5.54
C VAL A 139 20.87 -2.01 4.42
N ALA A 140 22.04 -2.60 4.68
CA ALA A 140 22.79 -3.40 3.71
C ALA A 140 21.96 -4.54 3.11
N LYS A 141 21.04 -5.16 3.90
CA LYS A 141 20.15 -6.22 3.42
C LYS A 141 19.04 -5.71 2.52
N LEU A 142 18.60 -4.48 2.68
CA LEU A 142 17.70 -3.83 1.74
C LEU A 142 18.42 -3.51 0.43
N VAL A 143 19.61 -2.95 0.50
CA VAL A 143 20.46 -2.63 -0.68
C VAL A 143 20.74 -3.89 -1.50
N GLU A 144 21.14 -4.97 -0.84
CA GLU A 144 21.35 -6.28 -1.51
C GLU A 144 20.10 -6.75 -2.25
N HIS A 145 18.93 -6.64 -1.63
CA HIS A 145 17.66 -6.97 -2.24
C HIS A 145 17.37 -6.08 -3.46
N CYS A 146 17.45 -4.76 -3.30
CA CYS A 146 17.20 -3.81 -4.39
C CYS A 146 18.12 -4.05 -5.59
N SER A 147 19.41 -4.27 -5.34
CA SER A 147 20.39 -4.60 -6.38
C SER A 147 20.04 -5.89 -7.11
N LYS A 148 19.68 -6.96 -6.38
CA LYS A 148 19.28 -8.25 -6.96
C LYS A 148 18.02 -8.15 -7.81
N GLU A 149 17.04 -7.37 -7.35
CA GLU A 149 15.75 -7.21 -8.03
C GLU A 149 15.79 -6.10 -9.09
N GLY A 150 16.90 -5.37 -9.25
CA GLY A 150 17.01 -4.24 -10.17
C GLY A 150 16.07 -3.10 -9.82
N LEU A 151 15.96 -2.77 -8.54
CA LEU A 151 15.17 -1.66 -8.02
C LEU A 151 16.08 -0.49 -7.70
N THR A 152 15.67 0.72 -8.07
CA THR A 152 16.31 1.95 -7.61
C THR A 152 15.83 2.26 -6.20
N LEU A 153 16.73 2.48 -5.26
CA LEU A 153 16.40 2.81 -3.89
C LEU A 153 16.21 4.33 -3.75
N VAL A 154 14.99 4.76 -3.48
CA VAL A 154 14.59 6.17 -3.39
C VAL A 154 14.19 6.51 -1.97
N GLY A 155 14.98 7.36 -1.30
CA GLY A 155 14.65 7.91 0.00
C GLY A 155 13.58 9.00 -0.12
N VAL A 156 12.60 9.00 0.79
CA VAL A 156 11.60 10.07 0.89
C VAL A 156 11.82 10.81 2.21
N ASP A 157 12.53 11.93 2.15
CA ASP A 157 12.84 12.75 3.33
C ASP A 157 13.18 14.19 2.92
N ASN A 158 12.98 15.12 3.85
CA ASN A 158 13.26 16.55 3.68
C ASN A 158 14.65 16.89 4.24
N VAL A 159 15.70 16.38 3.59
CA VAL A 159 17.10 16.61 3.97
C VAL A 159 17.80 17.51 2.95
N GLU A 160 18.92 18.09 3.35
CA GLU A 160 19.75 18.89 2.45
C GLU A 160 20.20 18.06 1.23
N GLY A 161 20.03 18.61 0.04
CA GLY A 161 20.37 17.95 -1.23
C GLY A 161 19.26 17.06 -1.79
N SER A 162 18.10 16.91 -1.10
CA SER A 162 16.96 16.21 -1.66
C SER A 162 16.35 16.96 -2.86
N VAL A 163 15.83 16.21 -3.83
CA VAL A 163 15.15 16.74 -5.02
C VAL A 163 13.66 16.85 -4.72
N ALA A 164 13.02 17.97 -5.09
CA ALA A 164 11.56 18.08 -4.95
C ALA A 164 10.87 16.96 -5.74
N LEU A 165 9.94 16.25 -5.10
CA LEU A 165 9.27 15.07 -5.67
C LEU A 165 8.60 15.41 -7.02
N GLU A 166 7.98 16.58 -7.13
CA GLU A 166 7.32 17.08 -8.35
C GLU A 166 8.30 17.37 -9.50
N CYS A 167 9.61 17.43 -9.21
CA CYS A 167 10.67 17.62 -10.21
C CYS A 167 11.48 16.34 -10.46
N ALA A 168 11.27 15.30 -9.65
CA ALA A 168 12.02 14.06 -9.75
C ALA A 168 11.45 13.16 -10.86
N VAL A 169 12.35 12.56 -11.63
CA VAL A 169 12.00 11.47 -12.55
C VAL A 169 12.32 10.15 -11.86
N LEU A 170 11.30 9.49 -11.37
CA LEU A 170 11.44 8.20 -10.69
C LEU A 170 11.44 7.07 -11.71
N PRO A 171 12.36 6.09 -11.60
CA PRO A 171 12.33 4.88 -12.39
C PRO A 171 11.07 4.05 -12.11
N GLU A 172 10.59 3.30 -13.10
CA GLU A 172 9.42 2.43 -12.94
C GLU A 172 9.65 1.37 -11.84
N ARG A 173 10.86 0.82 -11.78
CA ARG A 173 11.25 -0.18 -10.78
C ARG A 173 11.95 0.51 -9.60
N THR A 174 11.17 0.84 -8.59
CA THR A 174 11.62 1.65 -7.46
C THR A 174 11.28 0.98 -6.13
N CYS A 175 12.17 1.11 -5.16
CA CYS A 175 11.88 0.88 -3.74
C CYS A 175 11.86 2.23 -3.02
N LEU A 176 10.67 2.69 -2.64
CA LEU A 176 10.49 3.93 -1.88
C LEU A 176 10.75 3.65 -0.40
N VAL A 177 11.70 4.35 0.22
CA VAL A 177 12.00 4.17 1.63
C VAL A 177 11.64 5.39 2.46
N PHE A 178 10.92 5.15 3.54
CA PHE A 178 10.46 6.15 4.51
C PHE A 178 11.18 5.96 5.84
N GLY A 179 11.56 7.07 6.46
CA GLY A 179 12.20 7.08 7.76
C GLY A 179 11.22 6.97 8.93
N SER A 180 11.77 7.04 10.15
CA SER A 180 10.95 7.15 11.36
C SER A 180 10.31 8.54 11.48
N GLU A 181 9.19 8.64 12.21
CA GLU A 181 8.50 9.91 12.40
C GLU A 181 9.33 10.93 13.20
N ALA A 182 10.19 10.44 14.08
CA ALA A 182 10.98 11.28 14.97
C ALA A 182 12.27 11.82 14.32
N SER A 183 12.99 10.97 13.58
CA SER A 183 14.32 11.27 13.06
C SER A 183 14.44 11.28 11.54
N GLY A 184 13.39 10.91 10.81
CA GLY A 184 13.46 10.71 9.37
C GLY A 184 14.27 9.46 9.01
N LEU A 185 14.91 9.48 7.86
CA LEU A 185 15.84 8.45 7.41
C LEU A 185 17.16 8.53 8.18
N SER A 186 17.74 7.39 8.50
CA SER A 186 19.09 7.34 9.06
C SER A 186 20.12 7.84 8.04
N GLU A 187 21.26 8.37 8.53
CA GLU A 187 22.36 8.75 7.64
C GLU A 187 22.88 7.58 6.80
N GLU A 188 22.83 6.35 7.36
CA GLU A 188 23.21 5.15 6.63
C GLU A 188 22.25 4.91 5.46
N MET A 189 20.95 5.04 5.68
CA MET A 189 19.95 4.89 4.63
C MET A 189 20.05 5.99 3.58
N ILE A 190 20.24 7.25 3.98
CA ILE A 190 20.44 8.38 3.05
C ILE A 190 21.62 8.12 2.12
N ARG A 191 22.76 7.66 2.67
CA ARG A 191 23.95 7.32 1.87
C ARG A 191 23.74 6.11 0.96
N ALA A 192 22.83 5.21 1.31
CA ALA A 192 22.52 4.02 0.53
C ALA A 192 21.52 4.28 -0.60
N CYS A 193 20.73 5.36 -0.52
CA CYS A 193 19.77 5.71 -1.55
C CYS A 193 20.46 6.19 -2.83
N ASP A 194 19.94 5.78 -3.99
CA ASP A 194 20.36 6.28 -5.30
C ASP A 194 19.93 7.73 -5.50
N ILE A 195 18.78 8.11 -4.93
CA ILE A 195 18.22 9.46 -4.92
C ILE A 195 17.42 9.66 -3.63
N VAL A 196 17.42 10.88 -3.12
CA VAL A 196 16.51 11.31 -2.04
C VAL A 196 15.59 12.38 -2.58
N VAL A 197 14.29 12.19 -2.38
CA VAL A 197 13.24 13.14 -2.81
C VAL A 197 12.54 13.73 -1.59
N ALA A 198 12.12 14.98 -1.71
CA ALA A 198 11.34 15.68 -0.69
C ALA A 198 9.95 16.04 -1.21
N ILE A 199 8.93 15.82 -0.39
CA ILE A 199 7.60 16.34 -0.64
C ILE A 199 7.61 17.84 -0.29
N THR A 200 7.38 18.72 -1.26
CA THR A 200 7.40 20.17 -1.03
C THR A 200 6.32 20.58 -0.05
N GLN A 201 6.74 21.17 1.07
CA GLN A 201 5.86 21.68 2.12
C GLN A 201 5.82 23.20 2.06
N ARG A 202 4.62 23.78 1.98
CA ARG A 202 4.42 25.24 1.88
C ARG A 202 3.81 25.85 3.15
N GLY A 203 3.60 25.05 4.18
CA GLY A 203 3.05 25.47 5.46
C GLY A 203 4.12 25.82 6.48
N SER A 204 3.72 25.98 7.74
CA SER A 204 4.60 26.30 8.87
C SER A 204 5.25 25.08 9.53
N THR A 205 4.82 23.88 9.19
CA THR A 205 5.36 22.64 9.78
C THR A 205 6.64 22.22 9.07
N ARG A 206 7.57 21.60 9.81
CA ARG A 206 8.82 21.06 9.23
C ARG A 206 8.65 19.68 8.62
N SER A 207 7.65 18.94 9.09
CA SER A 207 7.40 17.57 8.66
C SER A 207 5.93 17.27 8.61
N MET A 208 5.55 16.24 7.87
CA MET A 208 4.22 15.66 7.89
C MET A 208 4.30 14.24 8.47
N ASN A 209 3.14 13.70 8.88
CA ASN A 209 3.06 12.31 9.31
C ASN A 209 3.55 11.38 8.20
N VAL A 210 4.44 10.45 8.52
CA VAL A 210 5.07 9.56 7.54
C VAL A 210 4.07 8.65 6.81
N GLY A 211 2.96 8.26 7.47
CA GLY A 211 1.89 7.52 6.82
C GLY A 211 1.17 8.34 5.73
N HIS A 212 1.06 9.66 5.91
CA HIS A 212 0.53 10.57 4.88
C HIS A 212 1.57 10.83 3.78
N ALA A 213 2.85 10.91 4.12
CA ALA A 213 3.90 11.03 3.13
C ALA A 213 3.99 9.81 2.20
N ALA A 214 3.63 8.62 2.71
CA ALA A 214 3.63 7.38 1.94
C ALA A 214 2.39 7.20 1.04
N ALA A 215 1.33 7.99 1.26
CA ALA A 215 0.10 7.97 0.46
C ALA A 215 0.17 8.91 -0.73
#